data_4b4a31949c0e55c98c54d3cc011d5e0b
#
_entry.id   4b4a31949c0e55c98c54d3cc011d5e0b
#
_cell.length_a   1.000
_cell.length_b   1.000
_cell.length_c   1.000
_cell.angle_alpha   90.00
_cell.angle_beta   90.00
_cell.angle_gamma   90.00
#
_symmetry.space_group_name_H-M   'P 1'
#
loop_
_entity.id
_entity.type
_entity.pdbx_description
1 polymer ?
#
loop_
_entity_poly.entity_id
_entity_poly.type
_entity_poly.pdbx_seq_one_letter_code
_entity_poly.pdbx_strand_id
1 'polypeptide(L)'
;MSRQSFCLYLHGFLSSPLSKKAQQTIEFCNRSERRSQICVPEIKNGPVDTIKELRTIIDVHKGMDIMLIGSSLGGFYATFLSEEYDLPAVLINPAVRPFDARESLLGEHRNYYSDTIHSVTEDHLDELLQLERSPLMNPDNFWVLLQTGDEVLDYRLAVEKHGEKIA
;
A
#
# COMPACT_ATOMS: atom_id res chain seq x y z
N MET A 1 1.34 -29.11 -8.93
CA MET A 1 0.32 -28.54 -8.01
C MET A 1 0.44 -27.02 -8.05
N SER A 2 -0.65 -26.30 -8.29
CA SER A 2 -0.62 -24.81 -8.24
C SER A 2 -0.34 -24.38 -6.80
N ARG A 3 0.57 -23.41 -6.61
CA ARG A 3 0.79 -22.79 -5.30
C ARG A 3 -0.50 -22.11 -4.85
N GLN A 4 -0.72 -22.09 -3.53
CA GLN A 4 -1.83 -21.35 -2.95
C GLN A 4 -1.56 -19.86 -3.07
N SER A 5 -2.54 -19.06 -3.47
CA SER A 5 -2.40 -17.61 -3.63
C SER A 5 -2.65 -16.88 -2.30
N PHE A 6 -1.85 -15.86 -2.05
CA PHE A 6 -1.99 -14.97 -0.89
C PHE A 6 -2.03 -13.51 -1.36
N CYS A 7 -3.03 -12.77 -0.92
CA CYS A 7 -3.18 -11.35 -1.20
C CYS A 7 -2.92 -10.54 0.08
N LEU A 8 -1.97 -9.60 0.03
CA LEU A 8 -1.72 -8.65 1.10
C LEU A 8 -2.25 -7.28 0.67
N TYR A 9 -3.34 -6.84 1.30
CA TYR A 9 -3.95 -5.55 1.01
C TYR A 9 -3.54 -4.49 2.03
N LEU A 10 -2.99 -3.38 1.55
CA LEU A 10 -2.50 -2.26 2.35
C LEU A 10 -3.41 -1.04 2.14
N HIS A 11 -4.14 -0.66 3.18
CA HIS A 11 -5.04 0.50 3.16
C HIS A 11 -4.28 1.83 3.29
N GLY A 12 -4.96 2.94 3.04
CA GLY A 12 -4.38 4.28 3.10
C GLY A 12 -4.25 4.84 4.52
N PHE A 13 -3.66 6.04 4.58
CA PHE A 13 -3.56 6.82 5.82
C PHE A 13 -4.94 7.11 6.40
N LEU A 14 -5.09 7.03 7.71
CA LEU A 14 -6.35 7.20 8.47
C LEU A 14 -7.49 6.25 8.06
N SER A 15 -7.18 5.21 7.30
CA SER A 15 -8.11 4.17 6.88
C SER A 15 -8.02 2.96 7.81
N SER A 16 -8.70 1.87 7.46
CA SER A 16 -8.70 0.63 8.23
C SER A 16 -9.04 -0.58 7.35
N PRO A 17 -8.89 -1.81 7.88
CA PRO A 17 -9.42 -3.01 7.24
C PRO A 17 -10.94 -2.97 6.99
N LEU A 18 -11.67 -2.10 7.71
CA LEU A 18 -13.12 -1.92 7.53
C LEU A 18 -13.48 -0.96 6.39
N SER A 19 -12.51 -0.39 5.69
CA SER A 19 -12.77 0.51 4.57
C SER A 19 -13.52 -0.21 3.45
N LYS A 20 -14.34 0.54 2.70
CA LYS A 20 -15.15 -0.01 1.61
C LYS A 20 -14.30 -0.78 0.59
N LYS A 21 -13.16 -0.23 0.18
CA LYS A 21 -12.25 -0.89 -0.78
C LYS A 21 -11.66 -2.20 -0.22
N ALA A 22 -11.25 -2.20 1.05
CA ALA A 22 -10.73 -3.40 1.71
C ALA A 22 -11.82 -4.49 1.79
N GLN A 23 -13.02 -4.14 2.21
CA GLN A 23 -14.13 -5.09 2.32
C GLN A 23 -14.55 -5.65 0.95
N GLN A 24 -14.60 -4.83 -0.09
CA GLN A 24 -14.87 -5.29 -1.45
C GLN A 24 -13.79 -6.26 -1.96
N THR A 25 -12.52 -6.00 -1.63
CA THR A 25 -11.42 -6.89 -2.02
C THR A 25 -11.50 -8.22 -1.28
N ILE A 26 -11.79 -8.21 0.03
CA ILE A 26 -12.01 -9.41 0.84
C ILE A 26 -13.16 -10.25 0.24
N GLU A 27 -14.27 -9.61 -0.06
CA GLU A 27 -15.42 -10.29 -0.64
C GLU A 27 -15.11 -10.91 -2.00
N PHE A 28 -14.35 -10.20 -2.84
CA PHE A 28 -13.90 -10.71 -4.14
C PHE A 28 -12.99 -11.93 -3.98
N CYS A 29 -11.99 -11.87 -3.10
CA CYS A 29 -11.09 -12.99 -2.84
C CYS A 29 -11.84 -14.23 -2.32
N ASN A 30 -12.82 -14.02 -1.44
CA ASN A 30 -13.61 -15.10 -0.86
C ASN A 30 -14.57 -15.77 -1.87
N ARG A 31 -15.03 -15.02 -2.88
CA ARG A 31 -15.93 -15.53 -3.94
C ARG A 31 -15.18 -16.16 -5.10
N SER A 32 -13.88 -15.85 -5.26
CA SER A 32 -13.12 -16.34 -6.39
C SER A 32 -12.95 -17.87 -6.31
N GLU A 33 -13.07 -18.55 -7.44
CA GLU A 33 -12.86 -20.00 -7.53
C GLU A 33 -11.47 -20.45 -7.07
N ARG A 34 -10.48 -19.55 -7.15
CA ARG A 34 -9.09 -19.79 -6.74
C ARG A 34 -8.86 -19.67 -5.25
N ARG A 35 -9.85 -19.23 -4.46
CA ARG A 35 -9.78 -19.08 -2.99
C ARG A 35 -8.43 -18.55 -2.51
N SER A 36 -8.09 -17.34 -2.93
CA SER A 36 -6.90 -16.66 -2.43
C SER A 36 -7.09 -16.33 -0.94
N GLN A 37 -6.09 -16.64 -0.12
CA GLN A 37 -6.05 -16.09 1.23
C GLN A 37 -5.83 -14.59 1.14
N ILE A 38 -6.52 -13.82 1.96
CA ILE A 38 -6.33 -12.37 2.02
C ILE A 38 -6.02 -11.93 3.45
N CYS A 39 -5.04 -11.06 3.60
CA CYS A 39 -4.72 -10.35 4.83
C CYS A 39 -4.81 -8.84 4.60
N VAL A 40 -5.51 -8.16 5.49
CA VAL A 40 -5.61 -6.70 5.51
C VAL A 40 -5.17 -6.24 6.90
N PRO A 41 -3.86 -6.04 7.13
CA PRO A 41 -3.37 -5.59 8.43
C PRO A 41 -3.76 -4.14 8.69
N GLU A 42 -3.83 -3.74 9.95
CA GLU A 42 -3.85 -2.33 10.31
C GLU A 42 -2.50 -1.70 10.02
N ILE A 43 -2.50 -0.56 9.33
CA ILE A 43 -1.28 0.22 9.11
C ILE A 43 -0.98 1.01 10.38
N LYS A 44 0.18 0.75 10.96
CA LYS A 44 0.64 1.42 12.18
C LYS A 44 0.98 2.88 11.95
N ASN A 45 1.13 3.61 13.06
CA ASN A 45 1.41 5.03 13.02
C ASN A 45 2.78 5.34 12.40
N GLY A 46 3.83 4.59 12.77
CA GLY A 46 5.18 4.77 12.25
C GLY A 46 5.48 3.92 11.02
N PRO A 47 6.17 4.48 9.99
CA PRO A 47 6.53 3.74 8.77
C PRO A 47 7.46 2.56 9.03
N VAL A 48 8.47 2.71 9.88
CA VAL A 48 9.41 1.63 10.23
C VAL A 48 8.70 0.46 10.88
N ASP A 49 7.82 0.70 11.86
CA ASP A 49 7.05 -0.35 12.51
C ASP A 49 6.08 -1.03 11.54
N THR A 50 5.47 -0.25 10.66
CA THR A 50 4.60 -0.76 9.58
C THR A 50 5.37 -1.73 8.69
N ILE A 51 6.51 -1.32 8.16
CA ILE A 51 7.32 -2.17 7.26
C ILE A 51 7.82 -3.43 7.98
N LYS A 52 8.23 -3.33 9.23
CA LYS A 52 8.64 -4.50 10.03
C LYS A 52 7.53 -5.55 10.14
N GLU A 53 6.31 -5.11 10.40
CA GLU A 53 5.17 -6.03 10.47
C GLU A 53 4.84 -6.63 9.09
N LEU A 54 4.81 -5.81 8.04
CA LEU A 54 4.51 -6.27 6.69
C LEU A 54 5.56 -7.28 6.17
N ARG A 55 6.84 -7.07 6.47
CA ARG A 55 7.90 -8.06 6.19
C ARG A 55 7.64 -9.38 6.89
N THR A 56 7.24 -9.35 8.16
CA THR A 56 6.90 -10.56 8.92
C THR A 56 5.76 -11.32 8.26
N ILE A 57 4.71 -10.62 7.79
CA ILE A 57 3.58 -11.24 7.09
C ILE A 57 4.05 -11.88 5.78
N ILE A 58 4.85 -11.19 4.98
CA ILE A 58 5.39 -11.72 3.71
C ILE A 58 6.26 -12.95 3.98
N ASP A 59 7.14 -12.88 4.96
CA ASP A 59 8.09 -13.96 5.29
C ASP A 59 7.38 -15.25 5.72
N VAL A 60 6.29 -15.14 6.46
CA VAL A 60 5.45 -16.30 6.86
C VAL A 60 4.78 -16.95 5.64
N HIS A 61 4.50 -16.19 4.58
CA HIS A 61 3.79 -16.65 3.39
C HIS A 61 4.69 -16.91 2.17
N LYS A 62 6.01 -16.91 2.30
CA LYS A 62 6.98 -17.10 1.21
C LYS A 62 6.76 -18.36 0.35
N GLY A 63 6.07 -19.38 0.86
CA GLY A 63 5.73 -20.59 0.11
C GLY A 63 4.53 -20.45 -0.82
N MET A 64 3.84 -19.30 -0.80
CA MET A 64 2.63 -19.02 -1.57
C MET A 64 2.93 -18.09 -2.74
N ASP A 65 2.00 -17.98 -3.68
CA ASP A 65 2.02 -16.95 -4.72
C ASP A 65 1.47 -15.65 -4.13
N ILE A 66 2.37 -14.75 -3.72
CA ILE A 66 2.00 -13.50 -3.03
C ILE A 66 1.73 -12.40 -4.05
N MET A 67 0.64 -11.67 -3.89
CA MET A 67 0.32 -10.43 -4.59
C MET A 67 0.03 -9.32 -3.58
N LEU A 68 0.58 -8.14 -3.84
CA LEU A 68 0.33 -6.93 -3.06
C LEU A 68 -0.79 -6.11 -3.70
N ILE A 69 -1.66 -5.53 -2.88
CA ILE A 69 -2.60 -4.49 -3.31
C ILE A 69 -2.42 -3.31 -2.37
N GLY A 70 -2.16 -2.12 -2.90
CA GLY A 70 -1.97 -0.93 -2.07
C GLY A 70 -2.80 0.25 -2.53
N SER A 71 -3.51 0.90 -1.61
CA SER A 71 -4.30 2.11 -1.88
C SER A 71 -3.71 3.33 -1.17
N SER A 72 -3.52 4.45 -1.87
CA SER A 72 -2.98 5.69 -1.31
C SER A 72 -1.61 5.47 -0.65
N LEU A 73 -1.44 5.79 0.64
CA LEU A 73 -0.21 5.49 1.40
C LEU A 73 0.12 4.00 1.41
N GLY A 74 -0.90 3.13 1.44
CA GLY A 74 -0.70 1.68 1.27
C GLY A 74 -0.07 1.33 -0.08
N GLY A 75 -0.32 2.11 -1.12
CA GLY A 75 0.35 1.99 -2.43
C GLY A 75 1.83 2.34 -2.37
N PHE A 76 2.21 3.31 -1.56
CA PHE A 76 3.62 3.65 -1.30
C PHE A 76 4.35 2.48 -0.63
N TYR A 77 3.77 1.90 0.43
CA TYR A 77 4.33 0.71 1.09
C TYR A 77 4.37 -0.52 0.17
N ALA A 78 3.32 -0.72 -0.64
CA ALA A 78 3.30 -1.82 -1.61
C ALA A 78 4.40 -1.67 -2.66
N THR A 79 4.70 -0.44 -3.12
CA THR A 79 5.81 -0.16 -4.04
C THR A 79 7.14 -0.55 -3.40
N PHE A 80 7.38 -0.13 -2.16
CA PHE A 80 8.60 -0.48 -1.43
C PHE A 80 8.77 -2.00 -1.31
N LEU A 81 7.72 -2.71 -0.87
CA LEU A 81 7.77 -4.16 -0.66
C LEU A 81 7.86 -4.94 -1.97
N SER A 82 7.21 -4.48 -3.04
CA SER A 82 7.33 -5.06 -4.37
C SER A 82 8.77 -5.02 -4.87
N GLU A 83 9.44 -3.88 -4.73
CA GLU A 83 10.85 -3.73 -5.10
C GLU A 83 11.79 -4.57 -4.22
N GLU A 84 11.50 -4.71 -2.92
CA GLU A 84 12.34 -5.44 -1.98
C GLU A 84 12.23 -6.96 -2.15
N TYR A 85 11.04 -7.47 -2.42
CA TYR A 85 10.74 -8.91 -2.48
C TYR A 85 10.51 -9.45 -3.89
N ASP A 86 10.59 -8.59 -4.90
CA ASP A 86 10.26 -8.92 -6.30
C ASP A 86 8.85 -9.52 -6.44
N LEU A 87 7.84 -8.82 -5.89
CA LEU A 87 6.45 -9.27 -5.84
C LEU A 87 5.56 -8.43 -6.76
N PRO A 88 4.57 -9.05 -7.44
CA PRO A 88 3.57 -8.29 -8.20
C PRO A 88 2.72 -7.41 -7.28
N ALA A 89 2.39 -6.20 -7.74
CA ALA A 89 1.60 -5.25 -6.99
C ALA A 89 0.56 -4.52 -7.84
N VAL A 90 -0.66 -4.44 -7.34
CA VAL A 90 -1.72 -3.58 -7.85
C VAL A 90 -1.79 -2.33 -6.98
N LEU A 91 -1.62 -1.16 -7.59
CA LEU A 91 -1.62 0.13 -6.90
C LEU A 91 -2.88 0.91 -7.27
N ILE A 92 -3.61 1.38 -6.27
CA ILE A 92 -4.86 2.15 -6.46
C ILE A 92 -4.63 3.57 -5.95
N ASN A 93 -4.58 4.54 -6.85
CA ASN A 93 -4.25 5.93 -6.54
C ASN A 93 -3.08 6.03 -5.54
N PRO A 94 -1.89 5.47 -5.85
CA PRO A 94 -0.81 5.39 -4.90
C PRO A 94 -0.25 6.78 -4.54
N ALA A 95 0.07 6.99 -3.27
CA ALA A 95 0.92 8.09 -2.88
C ALA A 95 2.34 7.84 -3.39
N VAL A 96 2.93 8.80 -4.10
CA VAL A 96 4.25 8.65 -4.73
C VAL A 96 5.34 9.21 -3.84
N ARG A 97 5.16 10.40 -3.30
CA ARG A 97 6.10 11.11 -2.44
C ARG A 97 5.37 11.65 -1.21
N PRO A 98 4.87 10.78 -0.32
CA PRO A 98 4.03 11.22 0.81
C PRO A 98 4.76 12.21 1.74
N PHE A 99 6.07 12.11 1.85
CA PHE A 99 6.90 13.00 2.67
C PHE A 99 6.95 14.47 2.16
N ASP A 100 6.58 14.73 0.90
CA ASP A 100 6.47 16.10 0.37
C ASP A 100 5.22 16.82 0.88
N ALA A 101 4.21 16.09 1.35
CA ALA A 101 2.98 16.64 1.94
C ALA A 101 3.14 17.01 3.42
N ARG A 102 4.33 17.44 3.84
CA ARG A 102 4.74 17.74 5.23
C ARG A 102 3.71 18.57 6.00
N GLU A 103 3.28 19.69 5.45
CA GLU A 103 2.38 20.63 6.14
C GLU A 103 1.02 20.03 6.45
N SER A 104 0.54 19.12 5.61
CA SER A 104 -0.77 18.46 5.78
C SER A 104 -0.69 17.15 6.57
N LEU A 105 0.50 16.54 6.68
CA LEU A 105 0.68 15.27 7.38
C LEU A 105 1.13 15.41 8.82
N LEU A 106 1.93 16.44 9.16
CA LEU A 106 2.43 16.62 10.52
C LEU A 106 1.28 16.89 11.51
N GLY A 107 1.41 16.32 12.71
CA GLY A 107 0.48 16.51 13.82
C GLY A 107 -0.45 15.33 14.07
N GLU A 108 -1.55 15.62 14.77
CA GLU A 108 -2.51 14.62 15.18
C GLU A 108 -3.68 14.53 14.20
N HIS A 109 -4.02 13.30 13.83
CA HIS A 109 -5.09 13.00 12.88
C HIS A 109 -5.99 11.90 13.45
N ARG A 110 -7.31 12.12 13.39
CA ARG A 110 -8.28 11.11 13.80
C ARG A 110 -8.53 10.12 12.68
N ASN A 111 -8.51 8.83 12.99
CA ASN A 111 -8.87 7.78 12.04
C ASN A 111 -10.35 7.91 11.64
N TYR A 112 -10.65 7.67 10.36
CA TYR A 112 -12.03 7.78 9.83
C TYR A 112 -12.96 6.66 10.29
N TYR A 113 -12.41 5.53 10.76
CA TYR A 113 -13.14 4.31 11.10
C TYR A 113 -13.07 3.94 12.58
N SER A 114 -12.29 4.68 13.37
CA SER A 114 -12.11 4.45 14.80
C SER A 114 -11.85 5.75 15.55
N ASP A 115 -11.85 5.70 16.87
CA ASP A 115 -11.47 6.84 17.73
C ASP A 115 -9.94 6.97 17.92
N THR A 116 -9.16 6.16 17.20
CA THR A 116 -7.70 6.21 17.29
C THR A 116 -7.16 7.51 16.71
N ILE A 117 -6.26 8.15 17.45
CA ILE A 117 -5.51 9.31 16.99
C ILE A 117 -4.14 8.84 16.50
N HIS A 118 -3.79 9.23 15.28
CA HIS A 118 -2.48 9.02 14.69
C HIS A 118 -1.67 10.31 14.80
N SER A 119 -0.49 10.23 15.42
CA SER A 119 0.43 11.34 15.52
C SER A 119 1.56 11.16 14.50
N VAL A 120 1.65 12.05 13.53
CA VAL A 120 2.73 12.06 12.53
C VAL A 120 3.79 13.05 12.95
N THR A 121 5.03 12.58 13.03
CA THR A 121 6.20 13.36 13.44
C THR A 121 7.15 13.60 12.27
N GLU A 122 8.13 14.47 12.45
CA GLU A 122 9.22 14.68 11.48
C GLU A 122 9.99 13.38 11.23
N ASP A 123 10.27 12.60 12.27
CA ASP A 123 10.96 11.30 12.13
C ASP A 123 10.18 10.35 11.21
N HIS A 124 8.84 10.34 11.28
CA HIS A 124 8.02 9.54 10.38
C HIS A 124 8.14 9.98 8.92
N LEU A 125 8.29 11.27 8.65
CA LEU A 125 8.51 11.76 7.29
C LEU A 125 9.90 11.38 6.76
N ASP A 126 10.91 11.42 7.62
CA ASP A 126 12.27 10.98 7.29
C ASP A 126 12.31 9.45 7.05
N GLU A 127 11.57 8.67 7.84
CA GLU A 127 11.38 7.23 7.63
C GLU A 127 10.71 6.95 6.28
N LEU A 128 9.66 7.69 5.91
CA LEU A 128 9.04 7.56 4.59
C LEU A 128 10.01 7.89 3.46
N LEU A 129 10.82 8.94 3.62
CA LEU A 129 11.84 9.29 2.63
C LEU A 129 12.87 8.17 2.42
N GLN A 130 13.27 7.47 3.48
CA GLN A 130 14.18 6.32 3.40
C GLN A 130 13.58 5.11 2.68
N LEU A 131 12.24 4.99 2.69
CA LEU A 131 11.51 3.94 1.98
C LEU A 131 11.27 4.27 0.50
N GLU A 132 11.62 5.46 0.03
CA GLU A 132 11.43 5.85 -1.37
C GLU A 132 12.17 4.89 -2.33
N ARG A 133 11.49 4.52 -3.39
CA ARG A 133 12.03 3.72 -4.49
C ARG A 133 11.89 4.51 -5.79
N SER A 134 13.00 5.12 -6.22
CA SER A 134 13.09 5.85 -7.48
C SER A 134 14.54 5.87 -7.96
N PRO A 135 14.86 5.38 -9.19
CA PRO A 135 13.94 4.74 -10.13
C PRO A 135 13.46 3.37 -9.65
N LEU A 136 12.38 2.86 -10.25
CA LEU A 136 11.93 1.49 -10.02
C LEU A 136 12.87 0.50 -10.71
N MET A 137 13.26 -0.56 -10.00
CA MET A 137 14.13 -1.62 -10.54
C MET A 137 13.34 -2.70 -11.27
N ASN A 138 12.10 -2.97 -10.79
CA ASN A 138 11.22 -4.00 -11.34
C ASN A 138 9.87 -3.40 -11.78
N PRO A 139 9.85 -2.49 -12.78
CA PRO A 139 8.63 -1.77 -13.17
C PRO A 139 7.53 -2.72 -13.70
N ASP A 140 7.89 -3.89 -14.21
CA ASP A 140 6.94 -4.88 -14.73
C ASP A 140 6.08 -5.55 -13.64
N ASN A 141 6.45 -5.41 -12.37
CA ASN A 141 5.68 -5.91 -11.25
C ASN A 141 4.43 -5.09 -10.95
N PHE A 142 4.31 -3.87 -11.51
CA PHE A 142 3.25 -2.93 -11.14
C PHE A 142 2.11 -2.89 -12.14
N TRP A 143 0.89 -2.90 -11.61
CA TRP A 143 -0.33 -2.52 -12.31
C TRP A 143 -0.98 -1.37 -11.56
N VAL A 144 -1.10 -0.20 -12.19
CA VAL A 144 -1.49 1.04 -11.53
C VAL A 144 -2.86 1.50 -12.03
N LEU A 145 -3.80 1.64 -11.10
CA LEU A 145 -5.16 2.13 -11.35
C LEU A 145 -5.26 3.57 -10.82
N LEU A 146 -5.54 4.53 -11.71
CA LEU A 146 -5.60 5.94 -11.37
C LEU A 146 -6.99 6.52 -11.60
N GLN A 147 -7.41 7.38 -10.69
CA GLN A 147 -8.56 8.27 -10.84
C GLN A 147 -8.08 9.69 -11.05
N THR A 148 -8.38 10.29 -12.20
CA THR A 148 -8.00 11.67 -12.54
C THR A 148 -8.73 12.72 -11.71
N GLY A 149 -9.85 12.35 -11.07
CA GLY A 149 -10.62 13.20 -10.17
C GLY A 149 -10.28 13.05 -8.69
N ASP A 150 -9.13 12.48 -8.34
CA ASP A 150 -8.67 12.42 -6.95
C ASP A 150 -8.25 13.83 -6.49
N GLU A 151 -8.95 14.37 -5.49
CA GLU A 151 -8.72 15.73 -4.99
C GLU A 151 -7.54 15.80 -3.99
N VAL A 152 -7.06 14.64 -3.51
CA VAL A 152 -6.01 14.53 -2.49
C VAL A 152 -4.64 14.26 -3.10
N LEU A 153 -4.60 13.39 -4.12
CA LEU A 153 -3.35 12.94 -4.74
C LEU A 153 -3.28 13.38 -6.20
N ASP A 154 -2.20 14.07 -6.56
CA ASP A 154 -1.92 14.39 -7.96
C ASP A 154 -1.53 13.12 -8.73
N TYR A 155 -2.47 12.60 -9.53
CA TYR A 155 -2.26 11.40 -10.33
C TYR A 155 -1.07 11.51 -11.30
N ARG A 156 -0.67 12.73 -11.70
CA ARG A 156 0.46 12.97 -12.61
C ARG A 156 1.78 12.48 -12.03
N LEU A 157 1.95 12.54 -10.71
CA LEU A 157 3.13 11.99 -10.04
C LEU A 157 3.20 10.47 -10.18
N ALA A 158 2.06 9.79 -10.12
CA ALA A 158 2.00 8.35 -10.35
C ALA A 158 2.26 8.01 -11.84
N VAL A 159 1.76 8.84 -12.77
CA VAL A 159 2.06 8.71 -14.20
C VAL A 159 3.55 8.83 -14.46
N GLU A 160 4.20 9.84 -13.86
CA GLU A 160 5.65 10.07 -14.02
C GLU A 160 6.46 8.88 -13.49
N LYS A 161 6.09 8.36 -12.32
CA LYS A 161 6.83 7.26 -11.67
C LYS A 161 6.64 5.91 -12.35
N HIS A 162 5.42 5.58 -12.75
CA HIS A 162 5.05 4.23 -13.22
C HIS A 162 4.90 4.13 -14.75
N GLY A 163 4.83 5.26 -15.46
CA GLY A 163 4.84 5.30 -16.92
C GLY A 163 3.74 4.44 -17.57
N GLU A 164 4.14 3.51 -18.43
CA GLU A 164 3.24 2.67 -19.23
C GLU A 164 2.44 1.61 -18.44
N LYS A 165 2.64 1.50 -17.12
CA LYS A 165 1.97 0.50 -16.26
C LYS A 165 0.60 0.95 -15.74
N ILE A 166 0.05 2.01 -16.32
CA ILE A 166 -1.20 2.63 -15.91
C ILE A 166 -2.38 2.04 -16.71
N ALA A 167 -3.44 1.71 -15.98
CA ALA A 167 -4.71 1.29 -16.55
C ALA A 167 -5.83 2.27 -16.18
#